data_b944096f5bfc4228c2ef4951ad5e4f8f
#
_entry.id   b944096f5bfc4228c2ef4951ad5e4f8f
#
_cell.length_a   1.000
_cell.length_b   1.000
_cell.length_c   1.000
_cell.angle_alpha   90.00
_cell.angle_beta   90.00
_cell.angle_gamma   90.00
#
_symmetry.space_group_name_H-M   'P 1'
#
loop_
_entity.id
_entity.type
_entity.pdbx_description
1 polymer ?
#
loop_
_entity_poly.entity_id
_entity_poly.type
_entity_poly.pdbx_seq_one_letter_code
_entity_poly.pdbx_strand_id
1 'polypeptide(L)'
;MRQDTDQHLQAIGENFLAFKYFEAEAATKRALAAGVSREEVAKVFQGLFLEALARYEDGKYSIAHLTAAQSLFEMGLDLAKAKVTPKGKVIIGTLGSSHYLGKDIIRLLLAADGFEVIDLGEIVFPEQFVEAVEREKPDIVAAAVMIIACLPLQRAMVGMLQLKGLRDKVKVLVGGGVTSERWAAEIGADGWAERAPQAIAEANRLLRELKEGV
;
A
#
# COMPACT_ATOMS: atom_id res chain seq x y z
N MET A 1 8.21 32.71 2.68
CA MET A 1 7.18 31.64 2.52
C MET A 1 7.74 30.37 1.86
N ARG A 2 8.12 30.33 0.56
CA ARG A 2 8.68 29.10 -0.05
C ARG A 2 9.96 28.61 0.64
N GLN A 3 10.88 29.48 0.94
CA GLN A 3 12.16 29.14 1.59
C GLN A 3 11.98 28.58 3.02
N ASP A 4 10.99 29.06 3.77
CA ASP A 4 10.62 28.51 5.09
C ASP A 4 9.99 27.11 4.97
N THR A 5 9.11 26.91 3.99
CA THR A 5 8.51 25.60 3.71
C THR A 5 9.60 24.58 3.40
N ASP A 6 10.54 24.91 2.52
CA ASP A 6 11.64 24.01 2.14
C ASP A 6 12.50 23.62 3.35
N GLN A 7 12.79 24.55 4.28
CA GLN A 7 13.53 24.27 5.50
C GLN A 7 12.79 23.28 6.43
N HIS A 8 11.48 23.45 6.57
CA HIS A 8 10.66 22.53 7.36
C HIS A 8 10.64 21.12 6.76
N LEU A 9 10.47 21.00 5.43
CA LEU A 9 10.46 19.70 4.74
C LEU A 9 11.85 19.05 4.76
N GLN A 10 12.93 19.83 4.64
CA GLN A 10 14.30 19.34 4.78
C GLN A 10 14.53 18.76 6.19
N ALA A 11 14.08 19.45 7.24
CA ALA A 11 14.23 18.96 8.62
C ALA A 11 13.50 17.63 8.85
N ILE A 12 12.33 17.42 8.20
CA ILE A 12 11.65 16.12 8.21
C ILE A 12 12.56 15.07 7.55
N GLY A 13 13.09 15.35 6.36
CA GLY A 13 13.91 14.42 5.60
C GLY A 13 15.18 14.00 6.33
N GLU A 14 15.91 14.95 6.91
CA GLU A 14 17.12 14.67 7.69
C GLU A 14 16.86 13.74 8.87
N ASN A 15 15.77 13.98 9.61
CA ASN A 15 15.42 13.15 10.76
C ASN A 15 14.89 11.77 10.34
N PHE A 16 14.13 11.69 9.22
CA PHE A 16 13.66 10.42 8.66
C PHE A 16 14.85 9.54 8.24
N LEU A 17 15.79 10.08 7.45
CA LEU A 17 16.93 9.31 6.95
C LEU A 17 17.95 8.96 8.05
N ALA A 18 17.91 9.68 9.17
CA ALA A 18 18.68 9.36 10.37
C ALA A 18 17.93 8.40 11.33
N PHE A 19 16.73 7.95 10.98
CA PHE A 19 15.85 7.09 11.80
C PHE A 19 15.54 7.65 13.20
N LYS A 20 15.46 8.98 13.30
CA LYS A 20 15.15 9.71 14.54
C LYS A 20 13.64 9.94 14.66
N TYR A 21 12.93 8.96 15.21
CA TYR A 21 11.45 8.94 15.23
C TYR A 21 10.85 10.19 15.88
N PHE A 22 11.25 10.51 17.11
CA PHE A 22 10.67 11.62 17.87
C PHE A 22 11.04 12.99 17.28
N GLU A 23 12.24 13.14 16.75
CA GLU A 23 12.68 14.35 16.09
C GLU A 23 11.96 14.56 14.75
N ALA A 24 11.74 13.48 13.98
CA ALA A 24 10.94 13.52 12.76
C ALA A 24 9.48 13.90 13.05
N GLU A 25 8.88 13.30 14.09
CA GLU A 25 7.53 13.64 14.56
C GLU A 25 7.45 15.13 14.95
N ALA A 26 8.39 15.61 15.75
CA ALA A 26 8.43 17.02 16.18
C ALA A 26 8.65 17.98 14.99
N ALA A 27 9.52 17.63 14.04
CA ALA A 27 9.72 18.40 12.81
C ALA A 27 8.44 18.48 11.97
N THR A 28 7.73 17.37 11.83
CA THR A 28 6.46 17.29 11.11
C THR A 28 5.39 18.17 11.76
N LYS A 29 5.24 18.10 13.08
CA LYS A 29 4.29 18.95 13.83
C LYS A 29 4.60 20.44 13.66
N ARG A 30 5.90 20.82 13.67
CA ARG A 30 6.33 22.21 13.41
C ARG A 30 6.00 22.65 11.98
N ALA A 31 6.26 21.81 10.98
CA ALA A 31 5.95 22.09 9.58
C ALA A 31 4.44 22.37 9.40
N LEU A 32 3.60 21.52 9.95
CA LEU A 32 2.13 21.68 9.90
C LEU A 32 1.67 22.96 10.62
N ALA A 33 2.27 23.28 11.77
CA ALA A 33 1.96 24.51 12.53
C ALA A 33 2.42 25.77 11.79
N ALA A 34 3.49 25.69 10.98
CA ALA A 34 3.97 26.77 10.12
C ALA A 34 3.16 26.92 8.82
N GLY A 35 2.14 26.09 8.60
CA GLY A 35 1.25 26.18 7.44
C GLY A 35 1.67 25.37 6.23
N VAL A 36 2.67 24.47 6.36
CA VAL A 36 2.96 23.47 5.32
C VAL A 36 1.73 22.58 5.15
N SER A 37 1.31 22.38 3.91
CA SER A 37 0.12 21.59 3.64
C SER A 37 0.31 20.13 4.02
N ARG A 38 -0.78 19.48 4.45
CA ARG A 38 -0.77 18.04 4.76
C ARG A 38 -0.40 17.19 3.56
N GLU A 39 -0.78 17.62 2.37
CA GLU A 39 -0.44 16.97 1.11
C GLU A 39 1.07 17.02 0.82
N GLU A 40 1.73 18.16 1.03
CA GLU A 40 3.19 18.29 0.88
C GLU A 40 3.92 17.41 1.88
N VAL A 41 3.47 17.37 3.14
CA VAL A 41 4.02 16.48 4.17
C VAL A 41 3.88 15.02 3.75
N ALA A 42 2.71 14.58 3.31
CA ALA A 42 2.49 13.20 2.86
C ALA A 42 3.39 12.83 1.66
N LYS A 43 3.53 13.73 0.68
CA LYS A 43 4.44 13.53 -0.48
C LYS A 43 5.90 13.40 -0.07
N VAL A 44 6.36 14.20 0.89
CA VAL A 44 7.74 14.11 1.40
C VAL A 44 7.96 12.75 2.06
N PHE A 45 7.08 12.32 2.95
CA PHE A 45 7.18 11.01 3.58
C PHE A 45 7.13 9.85 2.58
N GLN A 46 6.27 9.94 1.56
CA GLN A 46 6.21 8.96 0.49
C GLN A 46 7.53 8.88 -0.29
N GLY A 47 8.11 10.00 -0.66
CA GLY A 47 9.40 10.06 -1.36
C GLY A 47 10.53 9.47 -0.52
N LEU A 48 10.61 9.82 0.77
CA LEU A 48 11.61 9.30 1.70
C LEU A 48 11.48 7.79 1.91
N PHE A 49 10.25 7.30 1.99
CA PHE A 49 10.02 5.87 2.14
C PHE A 49 10.38 5.08 0.88
N LEU A 50 10.06 5.60 -0.31
CA LEU A 50 10.48 5.01 -1.59
C LEU A 50 12.01 5.00 -1.72
N GLU A 51 12.70 6.03 -1.26
CA GLU A 51 14.17 6.05 -1.19
C GLU A 51 14.70 4.97 -0.24
N ALA A 52 14.10 4.82 0.94
CA ALA A 52 14.49 3.78 1.90
C ALA A 52 14.27 2.38 1.31
N LEU A 53 13.17 2.17 0.60
CA LEU A 53 12.85 0.91 -0.09
C LEU A 53 13.89 0.61 -1.18
N ALA A 54 14.24 1.58 -2.01
CA ALA A 54 15.27 1.44 -3.04
C ALA A 54 16.64 1.10 -2.43
N ARG A 55 17.01 1.74 -1.34
CA ARG A 55 18.26 1.43 -0.61
C ARG A 55 18.26 0.02 -0.01
N TYR A 56 17.10 -0.49 0.39
CA TYR A 56 16.95 -1.87 0.85
C TYR A 56 17.10 -2.85 -0.31
N GLU A 57 16.45 -2.60 -1.45
CA GLU A 57 16.57 -3.43 -2.66
C GLU A 57 18.02 -3.47 -3.19
N ASP A 58 18.75 -2.37 -3.09
CA ASP A 58 20.17 -2.27 -3.43
C ASP A 58 21.11 -2.94 -2.40
N GLY A 59 20.58 -3.50 -1.30
CA GLY A 59 21.37 -4.09 -0.22
C GLY A 59 22.12 -3.09 0.67
N LYS A 60 21.87 -1.79 0.51
CA LYS A 60 22.46 -0.72 1.36
C LYS A 60 21.80 -0.63 2.73
N TYR A 61 20.51 -0.96 2.80
CA TYR A 61 19.74 -1.02 4.02
C TYR A 61 19.41 -2.48 4.38
N SER A 62 19.40 -2.79 5.68
CA SER A 62 18.91 -4.06 6.21
C SER A 62 17.39 -3.99 6.42
N ILE A 63 16.79 -5.16 6.72
CA ILE A 63 15.39 -5.25 7.10
C ILE A 63 15.04 -4.34 8.29
N ALA A 64 15.95 -4.16 9.25
CA ALA A 64 15.74 -3.27 10.40
C ALA A 64 15.61 -1.80 9.99
N HIS A 65 16.40 -1.34 9.01
CA HIS A 65 16.28 0.00 8.45
C HIS A 65 14.93 0.18 7.73
N LEU A 66 14.50 -0.82 6.96
CA LEU A 66 13.22 -0.76 6.26
C LEU A 66 12.04 -0.73 7.22
N THR A 67 12.08 -1.52 8.29
CA THR A 67 11.04 -1.52 9.35
C THR A 67 10.99 -0.18 10.09
N ALA A 68 12.16 0.42 10.39
CA ALA A 68 12.22 1.74 11.00
C ALA A 68 11.67 2.84 10.07
N ALA A 69 12.02 2.79 8.77
CA ALA A 69 11.47 3.68 7.76
C ALA A 69 9.95 3.53 7.61
N GLN A 70 9.43 2.30 7.68
CA GLN A 70 8.00 2.03 7.66
C GLN A 70 7.28 2.70 8.84
N SER A 71 7.81 2.56 10.06
CA SER A 71 7.22 3.20 11.25
C SER A 71 7.22 4.72 11.16
N LEU A 72 8.29 5.31 10.63
CA LEU A 72 8.38 6.75 10.37
C LEU A 72 7.38 7.21 9.29
N PHE A 73 7.22 6.43 8.24
CA PHE A 73 6.27 6.73 7.18
C PHE A 73 4.83 6.68 7.69
N GLU A 74 4.48 5.65 8.47
CA GLU A 74 3.15 5.51 9.09
C GLU A 74 2.84 6.69 10.01
N MET A 75 3.78 7.08 10.87
CA MET A 75 3.65 8.29 11.72
C MET A 75 3.44 9.55 10.88
N GLY A 76 4.21 9.72 9.81
CA GLY A 76 4.08 10.86 8.92
C GLY A 76 2.72 10.94 8.23
N LEU A 77 2.20 9.82 7.75
CA LEU A 77 0.87 9.73 7.15
C LEU A 77 -0.24 10.04 8.18
N ASP A 78 -0.11 9.54 9.40
CA ASP A 78 -1.10 9.80 10.46
C ASP A 78 -1.15 11.29 10.83
N LEU A 79 -0.02 11.97 10.92
CA LEU A 79 0.04 13.41 11.13
C LEU A 79 -0.48 14.22 9.93
N ALA A 80 -0.20 13.73 8.72
CA ALA A 80 -0.64 14.35 7.46
C ALA A 80 -2.10 14.03 7.11
N LYS A 81 -2.80 13.22 7.90
CA LYS A 81 -4.17 12.79 7.61
C LYS A 81 -5.10 13.98 7.38
N ALA A 82 -5.44 14.21 6.12
CA ALA A 82 -6.44 15.19 5.73
C ALA A 82 -7.80 14.49 5.63
N LYS A 83 -8.89 15.21 5.88
CA LYS A 83 -10.24 14.76 5.51
C LYS A 83 -10.41 14.92 3.99
N VAL A 84 -9.78 14.02 3.23
CA VAL A 84 -9.91 13.97 1.76
C VAL A 84 -10.85 12.82 1.44
N THR A 85 -11.75 13.03 0.47
CA THR A 85 -12.55 11.94 -0.09
C THR A 85 -11.59 10.97 -0.79
N PRO A 86 -11.55 9.69 -0.40
CA PRO A 86 -10.69 8.71 -1.06
C PRO A 86 -11.00 8.62 -2.56
N LYS A 87 -9.97 8.44 -3.38
CA LYS A 87 -10.14 8.27 -4.84
C LYS A 87 -10.72 6.90 -5.20
N GLY A 88 -10.55 5.92 -4.33
CA GLY A 88 -11.05 4.56 -4.45
C GLY A 88 -10.80 3.77 -3.17
N LYS A 89 -11.39 2.59 -3.04
CA LYS A 89 -11.29 1.71 -1.88
C LYS A 89 -10.59 0.41 -2.25
N VAL A 90 -9.60 0.01 -1.46
CA VAL A 90 -8.83 -1.23 -1.64
C VAL A 90 -8.95 -2.10 -0.39
N ILE A 91 -9.25 -3.37 -0.56
CA ILE A 91 -9.05 -4.39 0.47
C ILE A 91 -7.71 -5.06 0.20
N ILE A 92 -6.87 -5.21 1.23
CA ILE A 92 -5.57 -5.88 1.12
C ILE A 92 -5.40 -6.92 2.22
N GLY A 93 -4.68 -8.02 1.91
CA GLY A 93 -4.36 -9.06 2.89
C GLY A 93 -3.33 -10.06 2.37
N THR A 94 -2.72 -10.83 3.27
CA THR A 94 -1.82 -11.94 2.94
C THR A 94 -2.54 -13.27 3.13
N LEU A 95 -2.67 -14.03 2.04
CA LEU A 95 -3.33 -15.34 2.04
C LEU A 95 -2.43 -16.42 2.65
N GLY A 96 -2.95 -17.09 3.69
CA GLY A 96 -2.42 -18.33 4.25
C GLY A 96 -1.05 -18.26 4.91
N SER A 97 -0.44 -17.10 5.06
CA SER A 97 0.87 -16.95 5.70
C SER A 97 1.01 -15.66 6.49
N SER A 98 1.97 -15.62 7.43
CA SER A 98 2.25 -14.47 8.29
C SER A 98 3.27 -13.47 7.69
N HIS A 99 3.50 -13.51 6.39
CA HIS A 99 4.44 -12.62 5.71
C HIS A 99 3.79 -11.25 5.46
N TYR A 100 3.89 -10.35 6.41
CA TYR A 100 3.18 -9.06 6.42
C TYR A 100 3.91 -7.92 5.72
N LEU A 101 5.26 -7.92 5.75
CA LEU A 101 6.04 -6.72 5.41
C LEU A 101 5.74 -6.17 4.01
N GLY A 102 5.73 -7.03 2.99
CA GLY A 102 5.44 -6.60 1.61
C GLY A 102 4.02 -6.03 1.47
N LYS A 103 3.05 -6.65 2.13
CA LYS A 103 1.66 -6.18 2.19
C LYS A 103 1.56 -4.81 2.88
N ASP A 104 2.24 -4.64 4.02
CA ASP A 104 2.19 -3.39 4.79
C ASP A 104 2.84 -2.22 4.04
N ILE A 105 3.94 -2.47 3.32
CA ILE A 105 4.55 -1.48 2.42
C ILE A 105 3.53 -1.01 1.38
N ILE A 106 2.84 -1.94 0.72
CA ILE A 106 1.85 -1.61 -0.31
C ILE A 106 0.64 -0.89 0.30
N ARG A 107 0.16 -1.33 1.48
CA ARG A 107 -0.91 -0.68 2.23
C ARG A 107 -0.63 0.80 2.48
N LEU A 108 0.56 1.10 2.99
CA LEU A 108 0.97 2.47 3.30
C LEU A 108 1.12 3.33 2.04
N LEU A 109 1.72 2.78 0.99
CA LEU A 109 1.88 3.50 -0.27
C LEU A 109 0.54 3.77 -0.96
N LEU A 110 -0.40 2.83 -0.95
CA LEU A 110 -1.76 3.04 -1.45
C LEU A 110 -2.49 4.11 -0.65
N ALA A 111 -2.36 4.10 0.68
CA ALA A 111 -2.96 5.12 1.55
C ALA A 111 -2.37 6.52 1.25
N ALA A 112 -1.05 6.62 1.07
CA ALA A 112 -0.36 7.85 0.70
C ALA A 112 -0.78 8.36 -0.69
N ASP A 113 -1.11 7.44 -1.60
CA ASP A 113 -1.60 7.73 -2.95
C ASP A 113 -3.12 8.06 -2.99
N GLY A 114 -3.77 8.12 -1.83
CA GLY A 114 -5.14 8.60 -1.67
C GLY A 114 -6.23 7.53 -1.75
N PHE A 115 -5.88 6.24 -1.65
CA PHE A 115 -6.88 5.19 -1.48
C PHE A 115 -7.33 5.06 -0.01
N GLU A 116 -8.59 4.70 0.20
CA GLU A 116 -9.04 4.07 1.44
C GLU A 116 -8.59 2.62 1.43
N VAL A 117 -7.75 2.22 2.40
CA VAL A 117 -7.22 0.86 2.45
C VAL A 117 -7.75 0.13 3.68
N ILE A 118 -8.44 -0.98 3.44
CA ILE A 118 -8.92 -1.90 4.47
C ILE A 118 -7.98 -3.10 4.51
N ASP A 119 -7.22 -3.22 5.59
CA ASP A 119 -6.28 -4.30 5.80
C ASP A 119 -6.95 -5.47 6.53
N LEU A 120 -6.99 -6.63 5.88
CA LEU A 120 -7.51 -7.86 6.47
C LEU A 120 -6.45 -8.59 7.33
N GLY A 121 -5.19 -8.10 7.31
CA GLY A 121 -4.09 -8.70 8.05
C GLY A 121 -3.41 -9.85 7.32
N GLU A 122 -2.97 -10.82 8.13
CA GLU A 122 -2.19 -11.98 7.73
C GLU A 122 -2.97 -13.27 7.98
N ILE A 123 -2.48 -14.37 7.37
CA ILE A 123 -3.12 -15.69 7.50
C ILE A 123 -4.61 -15.62 7.10
N VAL A 124 -4.94 -14.76 6.14
CA VAL A 124 -6.31 -14.57 5.65
C VAL A 124 -6.67 -15.73 4.73
N PHE A 125 -7.93 -16.15 4.77
CA PHE A 125 -8.47 -17.19 3.89
C PHE A 125 -9.39 -16.59 2.81
N PRO A 126 -9.62 -17.28 1.69
CA PRO A 126 -10.46 -16.80 0.59
C PRO A 126 -11.83 -16.30 1.02
N GLU A 127 -12.48 -16.99 1.95
CA GLU A 127 -13.81 -16.66 2.50
C GLU A 127 -13.84 -15.27 3.12
N GLN A 128 -12.80 -14.93 3.89
CA GLN A 128 -12.68 -13.63 4.57
C GLN A 128 -12.54 -12.48 3.58
N PHE A 129 -11.81 -12.70 2.46
CA PHE A 129 -11.75 -11.72 1.37
C PHE A 129 -13.13 -11.52 0.73
N VAL A 130 -13.84 -12.61 0.43
CA VAL A 130 -15.15 -12.53 -0.20
C VAL A 130 -16.18 -11.86 0.72
N GLU A 131 -16.22 -12.20 2.01
CA GLU A 131 -17.05 -11.53 3.01
C GLU A 131 -16.74 -10.03 3.12
N ALA A 132 -15.45 -9.68 3.09
CA ALA A 132 -15.04 -8.29 3.11
C ALA A 132 -15.50 -7.55 1.84
N VAL A 133 -15.43 -8.17 0.66
CA VAL A 133 -15.96 -7.58 -0.60
C VAL A 133 -17.47 -7.36 -0.51
N GLU A 134 -18.23 -8.30 0.01
CA GLU A 134 -19.69 -8.16 0.20
C GLU A 134 -20.03 -6.99 1.13
N ARG A 135 -19.29 -6.85 2.24
CA ARG A 135 -19.53 -5.84 3.26
C ARG A 135 -19.07 -4.46 2.85
N GLU A 136 -17.83 -4.34 2.37
CA GLU A 136 -17.13 -3.07 2.18
C GLU A 136 -17.29 -2.50 0.76
N LYS A 137 -17.66 -3.34 -0.20
CA LYS A 137 -17.82 -2.98 -1.62
C LYS A 137 -16.63 -2.20 -2.18
N PRO A 138 -15.41 -2.79 -2.12
CA PRO A 138 -14.20 -2.12 -2.60
C PRO A 138 -14.19 -2.01 -4.13
N ASP A 139 -13.35 -1.12 -4.64
CA ASP A 139 -13.01 -1.06 -6.06
C ASP A 139 -12.00 -2.16 -6.43
N ILE A 140 -11.07 -2.45 -5.50
CA ILE A 140 -9.95 -3.37 -5.75
C ILE A 140 -9.77 -4.33 -4.56
N VAL A 141 -9.51 -5.60 -4.87
CA VAL A 141 -8.99 -6.61 -3.93
C VAL A 141 -7.53 -6.86 -4.25
N ALA A 142 -6.63 -6.58 -3.29
CA ALA A 142 -5.20 -6.82 -3.40
C ALA A 142 -4.82 -8.02 -2.51
N ALA A 143 -4.48 -9.16 -3.12
CA ALA A 143 -4.18 -10.40 -2.41
C ALA A 143 -2.72 -10.82 -2.59
N ALA A 144 -1.95 -10.84 -1.48
CA ALA A 144 -0.55 -11.25 -1.48
C ALA A 144 -0.39 -12.74 -1.13
N VAL A 145 0.52 -13.44 -1.83
CA VAL A 145 0.97 -14.80 -1.48
C VAL A 145 2.50 -14.85 -1.50
N MET A 146 3.09 -15.31 -0.41
CA MET A 146 4.54 -15.38 -0.23
C MET A 146 5.09 -16.82 -0.20
N ILE A 147 4.22 -17.82 -0.19
CA ILE A 147 4.58 -19.25 -0.12
C ILE A 147 3.87 -20.00 -1.23
N ILE A 148 4.60 -20.84 -1.98
CA ILE A 148 4.05 -21.61 -3.12
C ILE A 148 2.81 -22.44 -2.71
N ALA A 149 2.84 -23.06 -1.54
CA ALA A 149 1.71 -23.84 -1.02
C ALA A 149 0.41 -23.02 -0.84
N CYS A 150 0.51 -21.69 -0.77
CA CYS A 150 -0.64 -20.80 -0.63
C CYS A 150 -1.17 -20.26 -1.98
N LEU A 151 -0.50 -20.50 -3.10
CA LEU A 151 -0.99 -20.10 -4.44
C LEU A 151 -2.43 -20.57 -4.72
N PRO A 152 -2.82 -21.83 -4.38
CA PRO A 152 -4.21 -22.26 -4.59
C PRO A 152 -5.25 -21.39 -3.88
N LEU A 153 -4.89 -20.69 -2.80
CA LEU A 153 -5.83 -19.80 -2.09
C LEU A 153 -6.17 -18.56 -2.93
N GLN A 154 -5.24 -17.99 -3.71
CA GLN A 154 -5.58 -16.89 -4.64
C GLN A 154 -6.56 -17.37 -5.71
N ARG A 155 -6.34 -18.54 -6.31
CA ARG A 155 -7.27 -19.14 -7.28
C ARG A 155 -8.63 -19.40 -6.65
N ALA A 156 -8.67 -19.94 -5.44
CA ALA A 156 -9.92 -20.18 -4.71
C ALA A 156 -10.67 -18.87 -4.44
N MET A 157 -9.98 -17.81 -4.02
CA MET A 157 -10.58 -16.49 -3.80
C MET A 157 -11.25 -15.96 -5.08
N VAL A 158 -10.55 -15.98 -6.22
CA VAL A 158 -11.12 -15.54 -7.50
C VAL A 158 -12.33 -16.38 -7.89
N GLY A 159 -12.25 -17.72 -7.76
CA GLY A 159 -13.36 -18.64 -8.01
C GLY A 159 -14.57 -18.38 -7.12
N MET A 160 -14.36 -18.09 -5.84
CA MET A 160 -15.43 -17.74 -4.90
C MET A 160 -16.09 -16.39 -5.24
N LEU A 161 -15.32 -15.38 -5.66
CA LEU A 161 -15.85 -14.11 -6.17
C LEU A 161 -16.75 -14.35 -7.39
N GLN A 162 -16.37 -15.25 -8.31
CA GLN A 162 -17.18 -15.64 -9.47
C GLN A 162 -18.48 -16.32 -9.04
N LEU A 163 -18.40 -17.33 -8.16
CA LEU A 163 -19.57 -18.06 -7.66
C LEU A 163 -20.58 -17.16 -6.95
N LYS A 164 -20.11 -16.11 -6.30
CA LYS A 164 -20.95 -15.11 -5.60
C LYS A 164 -21.47 -13.99 -6.52
N GLY A 165 -21.08 -13.95 -7.80
CA GLY A 165 -21.43 -12.86 -8.72
C GLY A 165 -20.81 -11.51 -8.34
N LEU A 166 -19.62 -11.54 -7.71
CA LEU A 166 -18.88 -10.36 -7.26
C LEU A 166 -17.69 -10.04 -8.18
N ARG A 167 -17.26 -11.02 -9.00
CA ARG A 167 -16.02 -10.90 -9.81
C ARG A 167 -16.01 -9.68 -10.73
N ASP A 168 -17.15 -9.37 -11.35
CA ASP A 168 -17.28 -8.21 -12.27
C ASP A 168 -17.53 -6.88 -11.55
N LYS A 169 -17.64 -6.91 -10.22
CA LYS A 169 -17.89 -5.72 -9.40
C LYS A 169 -16.63 -5.17 -8.75
N VAL A 170 -15.54 -5.92 -8.85
CA VAL A 170 -14.27 -5.61 -8.18
C VAL A 170 -13.11 -6.02 -9.07
N LYS A 171 -12.08 -5.20 -9.14
CA LYS A 171 -10.81 -5.57 -9.80
C LYS A 171 -9.93 -6.36 -8.83
N VAL A 172 -9.26 -7.39 -9.33
CA VAL A 172 -8.38 -8.27 -8.54
C VAL A 172 -6.94 -8.02 -8.92
N LEU A 173 -6.15 -7.53 -7.95
CA LEU A 173 -4.71 -7.34 -8.04
C LEU A 173 -4.01 -8.42 -7.20
N VAL A 174 -3.12 -9.18 -7.80
CA VAL A 174 -2.35 -10.20 -7.08
C VAL A 174 -0.86 -9.87 -7.07
N GLY A 175 -0.17 -10.34 -6.03
CA GLY A 175 1.25 -10.14 -5.86
C GLY A 175 1.85 -11.08 -4.82
N GLY A 176 3.14 -10.85 -4.53
CA GLY A 176 3.93 -11.66 -3.61
C GLY A 176 5.00 -12.46 -4.32
N GLY A 177 6.07 -12.80 -3.60
CA GLY A 177 7.33 -13.30 -4.15
C GLY A 177 7.27 -14.63 -4.93
N VAL A 178 6.13 -15.33 -4.89
CA VAL A 178 5.92 -16.60 -5.63
C VAL A 178 4.90 -16.46 -6.76
N THR A 179 4.38 -15.26 -6.99
CA THR A 179 3.41 -14.97 -8.05
C THR A 179 4.11 -14.48 -9.33
N SER A 180 3.39 -14.47 -10.44
CA SER A 180 3.86 -13.97 -11.72
C SER A 180 2.68 -13.42 -12.54
N GLU A 181 2.96 -12.65 -13.55
CA GLU A 181 1.96 -12.18 -14.51
C GLU A 181 1.21 -13.35 -15.17
N ARG A 182 1.94 -14.42 -15.54
CA ARG A 182 1.34 -15.66 -16.06
C ARG A 182 0.36 -16.28 -15.06
N TRP A 183 0.74 -16.32 -13.78
CA TRP A 183 -0.13 -16.84 -12.73
C TRP A 183 -1.40 -15.99 -12.57
N ALA A 184 -1.25 -14.66 -12.56
CA ALA A 184 -2.39 -13.74 -12.50
C ALA A 184 -3.38 -13.98 -13.65
N ALA A 185 -2.88 -14.08 -14.88
CA ALA A 185 -3.70 -14.41 -16.06
C ALA A 185 -4.37 -15.79 -15.94
N GLU A 186 -3.65 -16.80 -15.45
CA GLU A 186 -4.17 -18.18 -15.28
C GLU A 186 -5.34 -18.25 -14.30
N ILE A 187 -5.31 -17.46 -13.23
CA ILE A 187 -6.39 -17.44 -12.22
C ILE A 187 -7.49 -16.44 -12.52
N GLY A 188 -7.35 -15.64 -13.59
CA GLY A 188 -8.32 -14.61 -13.97
C GLY A 188 -8.27 -13.35 -13.10
N ALA A 189 -7.09 -12.97 -12.58
CA ALA A 189 -6.87 -11.67 -11.94
C ALA A 189 -6.74 -10.57 -13.01
N ASP A 190 -7.03 -9.31 -12.64
CA ASP A 190 -6.99 -8.15 -13.54
C ASP A 190 -5.61 -7.49 -13.59
N GLY A 191 -4.78 -7.75 -12.58
CA GLY A 191 -3.44 -7.19 -12.49
C GLY A 191 -2.50 -8.00 -11.62
N TRP A 192 -1.20 -7.78 -11.86
CA TRP A 192 -0.11 -8.35 -11.08
C TRP A 192 0.96 -7.31 -10.81
N ALA A 193 1.58 -7.41 -9.64
CA ALA A 193 2.71 -6.58 -9.29
C ALA A 193 3.80 -7.39 -8.58
N GLU A 194 5.02 -7.28 -9.07
CA GLU A 194 6.20 -7.85 -8.45
C GLU A 194 6.71 -7.00 -7.29
N ARG A 195 6.63 -5.66 -7.44
CA ARG A 195 7.19 -4.68 -6.50
C ARG A 195 6.17 -3.62 -6.10
N ALA A 196 6.41 -2.99 -4.96
CA ALA A 196 5.49 -2.01 -4.41
C ALA A 196 5.20 -0.81 -5.34
N PRO A 197 6.18 -0.17 -6.04
CA PRO A 197 5.86 0.91 -6.98
C PRO A 197 4.96 0.45 -8.14
N GLN A 198 5.16 -0.78 -8.63
CA GLN A 198 4.32 -1.37 -9.66
C GLN A 198 2.90 -1.62 -9.13
N ALA A 199 2.75 -2.07 -7.88
CA ALA A 199 1.44 -2.31 -7.27
C ALA A 199 0.60 -1.02 -7.22
N ILE A 200 1.23 0.14 -6.94
CA ILE A 200 0.54 1.43 -6.95
C ILE A 200 0.13 1.84 -8.37
N ALA A 201 1.01 1.64 -9.36
CA ALA A 201 0.70 1.92 -10.76
C ALA A 201 -0.47 1.05 -11.26
N GLU A 202 -0.44 -0.25 -10.95
CA GLU A 202 -1.51 -1.20 -11.29
C GLU A 202 -2.83 -0.86 -10.60
N ALA A 203 -2.83 -0.54 -9.31
CA ALA A 203 -4.04 -0.13 -8.60
C ALA A 203 -4.68 1.12 -9.24
N ASN A 204 -3.87 2.09 -9.66
CA ASN A 204 -4.36 3.27 -10.37
C ASN A 204 -4.91 2.94 -11.77
N ARG A 205 -4.27 2.02 -12.50
CA ARG A 205 -4.77 1.53 -13.80
C ARG A 205 -6.13 0.86 -13.63
N LEU A 206 -6.22 -0.10 -12.71
CA LEU A 206 -7.43 -0.87 -12.42
C LEU A 206 -8.60 0.02 -11.99
N LEU A 207 -8.33 1.03 -11.14
CA LEU A 207 -9.35 1.98 -10.72
C LEU A 207 -9.90 2.80 -11.90
N ARG A 208 -9.02 3.24 -12.82
CA ARG A 208 -9.47 3.95 -14.04
C ARG A 208 -10.35 3.06 -14.91
N GLU A 209 -9.92 1.83 -15.20
CA GLU A 209 -10.70 0.87 -16.00
C GLU A 209 -12.07 0.59 -15.40
N LEU A 210 -12.13 0.40 -14.05
CA LEU A 210 -13.40 0.19 -13.36
C LEU A 210 -14.35 1.38 -13.52
N LYS A 211 -13.82 2.62 -13.46
CA LYS A 211 -14.63 3.84 -13.61
C LYS A 211 -15.05 4.13 -15.04
N GLU A 212 -14.25 3.72 -16.01
CA GLU A 212 -14.50 3.89 -17.45
C GLU A 212 -15.38 2.76 -18.03
N GLY A 213 -15.59 1.68 -17.26
CA GLY A 213 -16.40 0.54 -17.69
C GLY A 213 -15.71 -0.34 -18.74
N VAL A 214 -14.37 -0.39 -18.67
CA VAL A 214 -13.51 -1.18 -19.59
C VAL A 214 -13.00 -2.42 -18.88
#